data_c1754e6be477bf4159c981c6620642ab
#
_entry.id   c1754e6be477bf4159c981c6620642ab
#
_cell.length_a   1.000
_cell.length_b   1.000
_cell.length_c   1.000
_cell.angle_alpha   90.00
_cell.angle_beta   90.00
_cell.angle_gamma   90.00
#
_symmetry.space_group_name_H-M   'P 1'
#
loop_
_entity.id
_entity.type
_entity.pdbx_description
1 polymer ?
#
loop_
_entity_poly.entity_id
_entity_poly.type
_entity_poly.pdbx_seq_one_letter_code
_entity_poly.pdbx_strand_id
1 'polypeptide(L)'
;MTSRKTIAVLFGGRSGEHEISVRSAASVVQGLSVVHDVLPVLVDRRGGWKLQQPGPGVSGEGGTPVFLVPSPSDRGVLRRLEDGSVIARPDVYFPVLHGTFGEDGTIQGLFELAGVPFVGSGCAASAVGMDKAFMKGVFASVGLAQARYRVLLHYQREQARQVVETLGWPVFVKPANLGSSVGISKVKRAEDLDEAVDLAFEYDRKIVIEAGLDAREIEIAILGNEEPEASLPGEIVPDREFYDYDSKYSAESRTELRIPAPLKEPEVRAAQEIGVRVFQAVDASGYARVDLLMDRQTGKMFVNEINTIPGFTSISMFPKLWGAAGLDYDELLSRLVDLGLERHHQRRGLRTDYR
;
A
#
# COMPACT_ATOMS: atom_id res chain seq x y z
N MET A 1 6.86 -27.56 11.48
CA MET A 1 8.01 -26.68 11.12
C MET A 1 7.92 -26.41 9.63
N THR A 2 7.60 -25.20 9.22
CA THR A 2 7.63 -24.77 7.81
C THR A 2 9.06 -24.91 7.27
N SER A 3 9.23 -25.47 6.08
CA SER A 3 10.56 -25.62 5.48
C SER A 3 11.14 -24.23 5.20
N ARG A 4 12.42 -24.03 5.51
CA ARG A 4 13.18 -22.81 5.22
C ARG A 4 13.10 -22.49 3.71
N LYS A 5 12.73 -21.25 3.36
CA LYS A 5 12.53 -20.77 1.98
C LYS A 5 13.53 -19.68 1.65
N THR A 6 13.82 -19.51 0.38
CA THR A 6 14.64 -18.39 -0.13
C THR A 6 13.71 -17.26 -0.59
N ILE A 7 13.76 -16.12 0.10
CA ILE A 7 12.85 -14.98 -0.13
C ILE A 7 13.62 -13.80 -0.71
N ALA A 8 13.24 -13.35 -1.91
CA ALA A 8 13.76 -12.12 -2.48
C ALA A 8 12.94 -10.91 -1.98
N VAL A 9 13.50 -10.10 -1.11
CA VAL A 9 12.87 -8.87 -0.63
C VAL A 9 13.27 -7.72 -1.54
N LEU A 10 12.29 -7.17 -2.29
CA LEU A 10 12.50 -6.02 -3.16
C LEU A 10 12.18 -4.72 -2.43
N PHE A 11 13.07 -3.76 -2.50
CA PHE A 11 12.92 -2.48 -1.81
C PHE A 11 13.61 -1.32 -2.55
N GLY A 12 13.36 -0.09 -2.10
CA GLY A 12 13.81 1.15 -2.75
C GLY A 12 12.78 1.66 -3.75
N GLY A 13 13.11 1.61 -5.05
CA GLY A 13 12.15 1.95 -6.13
C GLY A 13 12.30 3.38 -6.68
N ARG A 14 11.62 3.63 -7.80
CA ARG A 14 11.54 4.93 -8.50
C ARG A 14 10.37 5.77 -7.98
N SER A 15 10.33 6.01 -6.67
CA SER A 15 9.24 6.79 -6.06
C SER A 15 9.78 7.81 -5.07
N GLY A 16 8.94 8.74 -4.66
CA GLY A 16 9.22 9.67 -3.57
C GLY A 16 9.37 8.97 -2.21
N GLU A 17 8.95 7.71 -2.12
CA GLU A 17 8.97 6.91 -0.89
C GLU A 17 10.15 5.92 -0.82
N HIS A 18 11.18 6.11 -1.68
CA HIS A 18 12.37 5.25 -1.75
C HIS A 18 13.00 4.99 -0.36
N GLU A 19 13.25 6.04 0.41
CA GLU A 19 13.90 5.92 1.73
C GLU A 19 13.02 5.20 2.75
N ILE A 20 11.69 5.37 2.64
CA ILE A 20 10.73 4.68 3.51
C ILE A 20 10.75 3.19 3.19
N SER A 21 10.81 2.83 1.91
CA SER A 21 10.95 1.46 1.45
C SER A 21 12.23 0.81 1.98
N VAL A 22 13.37 1.51 1.94
CA VAL A 22 14.64 1.01 2.52
C VAL A 22 14.50 0.74 4.02
N ARG A 23 13.87 1.65 4.78
CA ARG A 23 13.63 1.47 6.22
C ARG A 23 12.68 0.31 6.50
N SER A 24 11.58 0.19 5.76
CA SER A 24 10.63 -0.93 5.88
C SER A 24 11.32 -2.26 5.60
N ALA A 25 12.14 -2.31 4.54
CA ALA A 25 12.88 -3.52 4.17
C ALA A 25 13.89 -3.95 5.25
N ALA A 26 14.53 -3.02 5.95
CA ALA A 26 15.43 -3.36 7.05
C ALA A 26 14.71 -4.19 8.13
N SER A 27 13.50 -3.79 8.51
CA SER A 27 12.68 -4.52 9.48
C SER A 27 12.21 -5.88 8.92
N VAL A 28 11.73 -5.91 7.66
CA VAL A 28 11.25 -7.14 7.01
C VAL A 28 12.36 -8.15 6.83
N VAL A 29 13.53 -7.73 6.33
CA VAL A 29 14.70 -8.60 6.13
C VAL A 29 15.19 -9.16 7.47
N GLN A 30 15.24 -8.34 8.51
CA GLN A 30 15.63 -8.78 9.84
C GLN A 30 14.68 -9.86 10.38
N GLY A 31 13.36 -9.63 10.35
CA GLY A 31 12.36 -10.60 10.85
C GLY A 31 12.34 -11.88 10.04
N LEU A 32 12.35 -11.81 8.70
CA LEU A 32 12.38 -13.00 7.85
C LEU A 32 13.66 -13.83 8.00
N SER A 33 14.80 -13.20 8.27
CA SER A 33 16.09 -13.90 8.41
C SER A 33 16.15 -14.86 9.59
N VAL A 34 15.22 -14.75 10.55
CA VAL A 34 15.11 -15.68 11.70
C VAL A 34 14.77 -17.11 11.21
N VAL A 35 13.86 -17.21 10.23
CA VAL A 35 13.31 -18.52 9.80
C VAL A 35 13.53 -18.84 8.31
N HIS A 36 13.97 -17.88 7.50
CA HIS A 36 14.15 -18.01 6.05
C HIS A 36 15.53 -17.54 5.58
N ASP A 37 15.90 -17.89 4.35
CA ASP A 37 17.07 -17.34 3.66
C ASP A 37 16.63 -16.12 2.87
N VAL A 38 17.18 -14.94 3.19
CA VAL A 38 16.74 -13.69 2.61
C VAL A 38 17.75 -13.15 1.61
N LEU A 39 17.26 -12.77 0.45
CA LEU A 39 17.97 -12.13 -0.65
C LEU A 39 17.50 -10.68 -0.76
N PRO A 40 18.20 -9.69 -0.20
CA PRO A 40 17.83 -8.30 -0.35
C PRO A 40 18.11 -7.82 -1.78
N VAL A 41 17.09 -7.29 -2.47
CA VAL A 41 17.17 -6.79 -3.85
C VAL A 41 16.79 -5.31 -3.86
N LEU A 42 17.78 -4.44 -3.94
CA LEU A 42 17.57 -3.01 -4.07
C LEU A 42 17.11 -2.68 -5.50
N VAL A 43 16.00 -1.98 -5.63
CA VAL A 43 15.61 -1.27 -6.84
C VAL A 43 16.08 0.17 -6.68
N ASP A 44 17.08 0.58 -7.45
CA ASP A 44 17.64 1.93 -7.32
C ASP A 44 16.69 3.00 -7.88
N ARG A 45 17.02 4.28 -7.69
CA ARG A 45 16.18 5.41 -8.14
C ARG A 45 16.01 5.51 -9.66
N ARG A 46 16.77 4.74 -10.44
CA ARG A 46 16.65 4.62 -11.90
C ARG A 46 15.88 3.36 -12.33
N GLY A 47 15.52 2.50 -11.37
CA GLY A 47 14.80 1.24 -11.61
C GLY A 47 15.71 0.03 -11.85
N GLY A 48 17.03 0.17 -11.70
CA GLY A 48 17.98 -0.95 -11.80
C GLY A 48 17.91 -1.83 -10.55
N TRP A 49 17.87 -3.14 -10.74
CA TRP A 49 17.86 -4.10 -9.63
C TRP A 49 19.28 -4.50 -9.24
N LYS A 50 19.55 -4.57 -7.94
CA LYS A 50 20.87 -4.90 -7.38
C LYS A 50 20.72 -5.89 -6.23
N LEU A 51 21.19 -7.12 -6.42
CA LEU A 51 21.24 -8.12 -5.37
C LEU A 51 22.34 -7.74 -4.38
N GLN A 52 21.96 -7.56 -3.13
CA GLN A 52 22.90 -7.30 -2.02
C GLN A 52 23.36 -8.61 -1.36
N GLN A 53 24.31 -8.52 -0.44
CA GLN A 53 24.77 -9.68 0.32
C GLN A 53 23.60 -10.29 1.11
N PRO A 54 23.43 -11.62 1.07
CA PRO A 54 22.45 -12.29 1.92
C PRO A 54 22.71 -12.02 3.40
N GLY A 55 21.65 -11.79 4.16
CA GLY A 55 21.76 -11.55 5.60
C GLY A 55 20.74 -10.53 6.11
N PRO A 56 20.78 -10.19 7.41
CA PRO A 56 19.74 -9.38 8.04
C PRO A 56 19.87 -7.87 7.79
N GLY A 57 20.86 -7.44 7.00
CA GLY A 57 21.09 -6.02 6.70
C GLY A 57 20.66 -5.62 5.30
N VAL A 58 20.26 -4.37 5.13
CA VAL A 58 20.00 -3.75 3.83
C VAL A 58 20.72 -2.41 3.73
N SER A 59 21.07 -2.03 2.50
CA SER A 59 21.66 -0.72 2.20
C SER A 59 20.89 -0.04 1.09
N GLY A 60 20.77 1.28 1.14
CA GLY A 60 20.20 2.08 0.05
C GLY A 60 21.08 2.14 -1.20
N GLU A 61 22.29 1.52 -1.16
CA GLU A 61 23.27 1.56 -2.23
C GLU A 61 23.98 0.21 -2.40
N GLY A 62 24.59 0.02 -3.59
CA GLY A 62 25.45 -1.14 -3.86
C GLY A 62 24.70 -2.40 -4.22
N GLY A 63 25.47 -3.46 -4.50
CA GLY A 63 24.96 -4.78 -4.91
C GLY A 63 25.32 -5.13 -6.34
N THR A 64 25.16 -6.41 -6.68
CA THR A 64 25.37 -6.95 -8.03
C THR A 64 24.18 -6.66 -8.93
N PRO A 65 24.33 -6.01 -10.10
CA PRO A 65 23.23 -5.76 -11.01
C PRO A 65 22.59 -7.08 -11.50
N VAL A 66 21.26 -7.17 -11.34
CA VAL A 66 20.48 -8.38 -11.67
C VAL A 66 19.20 -8.02 -12.42
N PHE A 67 18.58 -9.02 -13.03
CA PHE A 67 17.26 -8.90 -13.65
C PHE A 67 16.45 -10.18 -13.49
N LEU A 68 15.13 -10.05 -13.62
CA LEU A 68 14.15 -11.12 -13.69
C LEU A 68 13.64 -11.22 -15.13
N VAL A 69 13.64 -12.41 -15.72
CA VAL A 69 13.04 -12.64 -17.03
C VAL A 69 11.51 -12.77 -16.86
N PRO A 70 10.69 -12.02 -17.61
CA PRO A 70 9.23 -12.09 -17.53
C PRO A 70 8.69 -13.31 -18.30
N SER A 71 9.15 -14.50 -17.91
CA SER A 71 8.74 -15.76 -18.52
C SER A 71 8.70 -16.88 -17.49
N PRO A 72 7.59 -17.66 -17.39
CA PRO A 72 7.50 -18.81 -16.50
C PRO A 72 8.56 -19.89 -16.76
N SER A 73 9.07 -19.98 -17.98
CA SER A 73 10.11 -20.95 -18.34
C SER A 73 11.44 -20.70 -17.64
N ASP A 74 11.70 -19.46 -17.21
CA ASP A 74 12.91 -19.08 -16.46
C ASP A 74 12.78 -19.35 -14.95
N ARG A 75 11.57 -19.74 -14.50
CA ARG A 75 11.28 -20.14 -13.11
C ARG A 75 11.63 -19.08 -12.07
N GLY A 76 11.56 -17.82 -12.45
CA GLY A 76 11.77 -16.70 -11.51
C GLY A 76 13.18 -16.60 -10.94
N VAL A 77 14.20 -17.10 -11.62
CA VAL A 77 15.58 -16.93 -11.14
C VAL A 77 16.07 -15.51 -11.38
N LEU A 78 16.90 -15.02 -10.47
CA LEU A 78 17.63 -13.78 -10.67
C LEU A 78 18.89 -14.06 -11.46
N ARG A 79 19.08 -13.28 -12.53
CA ARG A 79 20.23 -13.38 -13.42
C ARG A 79 21.14 -12.16 -13.26
N ARG A 80 22.43 -12.38 -13.33
CA ARG A 80 23.42 -11.30 -13.41
C ARG A 80 23.23 -10.51 -14.71
N LEU A 81 23.22 -9.19 -14.61
CA LEU A 81 23.02 -8.34 -15.80
C LEU A 81 24.19 -8.40 -16.79
N GLU A 82 25.43 -8.67 -16.30
CA GLU A 82 26.65 -8.65 -17.09
C GLU A 82 26.71 -9.80 -18.11
N ASP A 83 26.35 -11.02 -17.70
CA ASP A 83 26.55 -12.25 -18.50
C ASP A 83 25.32 -13.15 -18.60
N GLY A 84 24.19 -12.78 -17.98
CA GLY A 84 22.97 -13.55 -17.96
C GLY A 84 23.02 -14.83 -17.10
N SER A 85 24.12 -15.09 -16.38
CA SER A 85 24.25 -16.26 -15.50
C SER A 85 23.24 -16.19 -14.34
N VAL A 86 22.74 -17.35 -13.90
CA VAL A 86 21.87 -17.45 -12.74
C VAL A 86 22.69 -17.20 -11.48
N ILE A 87 22.27 -16.22 -10.67
CA ILE A 87 22.94 -15.83 -9.43
C ILE A 87 22.13 -16.22 -8.18
N ALA A 88 20.80 -16.29 -8.28
CA ALA A 88 19.94 -16.67 -7.17
C ALA A 88 18.64 -17.34 -7.65
N ARG A 89 18.02 -18.13 -6.76
CA ARG A 89 16.77 -18.86 -7.02
C ARG A 89 15.79 -18.62 -5.88
N PRO A 90 15.06 -17.50 -5.88
CA PRO A 90 14.03 -17.25 -4.88
C PRO A 90 12.87 -18.23 -5.01
N ASP A 91 12.32 -18.67 -3.86
CA ASP A 91 11.05 -19.40 -3.80
C ASP A 91 9.87 -18.44 -3.87
N VAL A 92 10.03 -17.22 -3.34
CA VAL A 92 8.99 -16.18 -3.32
C VAL A 92 9.62 -14.78 -3.36
N TYR A 93 8.91 -13.84 -3.97
CA TYR A 93 9.26 -12.43 -4.00
C TYR A 93 8.43 -11.66 -2.96
N PHE A 94 9.07 -10.82 -2.17
CA PHE A 94 8.41 -9.96 -1.20
C PHE A 94 8.65 -8.48 -1.55
N PRO A 95 7.72 -7.84 -2.29
CA PRO A 95 7.85 -6.42 -2.58
C PRO A 95 7.55 -5.59 -1.32
N VAL A 96 8.49 -4.71 -0.96
CA VAL A 96 8.39 -3.69 0.08
C VAL A 96 8.60 -2.33 -0.57
N LEU A 97 8.08 -2.19 -1.78
CA LEU A 97 8.19 -1.01 -2.63
C LEU A 97 6.98 -0.10 -2.40
N HIS A 98 7.20 1.08 -1.84
CA HIS A 98 6.12 2.03 -1.59
C HIS A 98 5.95 3.03 -2.75
N GLY A 99 4.71 3.42 -3.02
CA GLY A 99 4.34 4.39 -4.03
C GLY A 99 4.37 3.86 -5.47
N THR A 100 4.63 4.76 -6.42
CA THR A 100 4.63 4.45 -7.86
C THR A 100 5.64 3.36 -8.22
N PHE A 101 5.27 2.50 -9.19
CA PHE A 101 5.97 1.29 -9.63
C PHE A 101 6.07 0.18 -8.58
N GLY A 102 5.61 0.41 -7.34
CA GLY A 102 5.57 -0.58 -6.26
C GLY A 102 4.16 -1.02 -5.90
N GLU A 103 3.25 -0.08 -5.71
CA GLU A 103 1.87 -0.32 -5.24
C GLU A 103 0.82 -0.21 -6.36
N ASP A 104 1.21 0.13 -7.57
CA ASP A 104 0.33 0.48 -8.70
C ASP A 104 0.05 -0.66 -9.69
N GLY A 105 0.43 -1.89 -9.36
CA GLY A 105 0.26 -3.06 -10.21
C GLY A 105 1.44 -3.31 -11.17
N THR A 106 2.39 -2.39 -11.30
CA THR A 106 3.50 -2.48 -12.26
C THR A 106 4.43 -3.65 -11.93
N ILE A 107 4.94 -3.71 -10.70
CA ILE A 107 5.82 -4.80 -10.25
C ILE A 107 5.07 -6.12 -10.15
N GLN A 108 3.80 -6.07 -9.72
CA GLN A 108 2.93 -7.23 -9.63
C GLN A 108 2.70 -7.85 -11.02
N GLY A 109 2.49 -7.00 -12.04
CA GLY A 109 2.37 -7.45 -13.43
C GLY A 109 3.63 -8.15 -13.94
N LEU A 110 4.84 -7.68 -13.58
CA LEU A 110 6.09 -8.36 -13.89
C LEU A 110 6.16 -9.73 -13.22
N PHE A 111 5.78 -9.86 -11.96
CA PHE A 111 5.76 -11.15 -11.25
C PHE A 111 4.73 -12.11 -11.85
N GLU A 112 3.57 -11.63 -12.25
CA GLU A 112 2.55 -12.44 -12.91
C GLU A 112 3.02 -12.94 -14.27
N LEU A 113 3.67 -12.11 -15.10
CA LEU A 113 4.28 -12.50 -16.36
C LEU A 113 5.41 -13.52 -16.17
N ALA A 114 6.22 -13.36 -15.14
CA ALA A 114 7.29 -14.30 -14.79
C ALA A 114 6.76 -15.61 -14.19
N GLY A 115 5.48 -15.66 -13.80
CA GLY A 115 4.85 -16.83 -13.19
C GLY A 115 5.46 -17.19 -11.83
N VAL A 116 5.81 -16.18 -11.01
CA VAL A 116 6.47 -16.39 -9.71
C VAL A 116 5.52 -16.11 -8.55
N PRO A 117 5.69 -16.80 -7.40
CA PRO A 117 5.00 -16.45 -6.17
C PRO A 117 5.47 -15.09 -5.67
N PHE A 118 4.54 -14.27 -5.21
CA PHE A 118 4.88 -13.02 -4.52
C PHE A 118 3.87 -12.68 -3.43
N VAL A 119 4.35 -11.96 -2.43
CA VAL A 119 3.57 -11.52 -1.26
C VAL A 119 2.73 -10.30 -1.63
N GLY A 120 1.48 -10.30 -1.17
CA GLY A 120 0.54 -9.19 -1.32
C GLY A 120 -0.41 -9.30 -2.49
N SER A 121 -1.09 -8.21 -2.77
CA SER A 121 -2.16 -8.10 -3.76
C SER A 121 -1.67 -8.27 -5.19
N GLY A 122 -2.55 -8.77 -6.06
CA GLY A 122 -2.29 -8.91 -7.50
C GLY A 122 -2.28 -7.57 -8.25
N CYS A 123 -2.02 -7.66 -9.56
CA CYS A 123 -1.92 -6.48 -10.43
C CYS A 123 -3.17 -5.60 -10.39
N ALA A 124 -4.36 -6.20 -10.53
CA ALA A 124 -5.63 -5.46 -10.56
C ALA A 124 -5.92 -4.73 -9.25
N ALA A 125 -5.82 -5.44 -8.12
CA ALA A 125 -6.07 -4.86 -6.80
C ALA A 125 -5.09 -3.72 -6.47
N SER A 126 -3.80 -3.90 -6.79
CA SER A 126 -2.78 -2.87 -6.60
C SER A 126 -3.06 -1.63 -7.46
N ALA A 127 -3.39 -1.81 -8.74
CA ALA A 127 -3.70 -0.69 -9.64
C ALA A 127 -4.96 0.08 -9.21
N VAL A 128 -6.01 -0.63 -8.79
CA VAL A 128 -7.24 -0.02 -8.28
C VAL A 128 -6.98 0.68 -6.94
N GLY A 129 -6.26 0.06 -6.02
CA GLY A 129 -5.94 0.62 -4.70
C GLY A 129 -5.10 1.90 -4.78
N MET A 130 -4.24 2.02 -5.79
CA MET A 130 -3.42 3.22 -5.98
C MET A 130 -4.19 4.38 -6.59
N ASP A 131 -5.12 4.13 -7.52
CA ASP A 131 -5.89 5.16 -8.20
C ASP A 131 -7.15 5.54 -7.41
N LYS A 132 -7.12 6.67 -6.71
CA LYS A 132 -8.23 7.15 -5.86
C LYS A 132 -9.57 7.25 -6.60
N ALA A 133 -9.56 7.55 -7.90
CA ALA A 133 -10.79 7.66 -8.67
C ALA A 133 -11.39 6.29 -8.98
N PHE A 134 -10.58 5.30 -9.38
CA PHE A 134 -11.03 3.92 -9.61
C PHE A 134 -11.43 3.25 -8.32
N MET A 135 -10.61 3.35 -7.28
CA MET A 135 -10.87 2.83 -5.95
C MET A 135 -12.24 3.32 -5.42
N LYS A 136 -12.50 4.63 -5.49
CA LYS A 136 -13.78 5.22 -5.07
C LYS A 136 -14.95 4.75 -5.91
N GLY A 137 -14.76 4.52 -7.21
CA GLY A 137 -15.77 3.93 -8.09
C GLY A 137 -16.13 2.50 -7.67
N VAL A 138 -15.13 1.67 -7.36
CA VAL A 138 -15.32 0.30 -6.85
C VAL A 138 -16.06 0.31 -5.52
N PHE A 139 -15.64 1.15 -4.56
CA PHE A 139 -16.32 1.26 -3.26
C PHE A 139 -17.78 1.68 -3.39
N ALA A 140 -18.08 2.61 -4.30
CA ALA A 140 -19.45 3.03 -4.57
C ALA A 140 -20.30 1.88 -5.15
N SER A 141 -19.75 1.04 -6.03
CA SER A 141 -20.46 -0.08 -6.65
C SER A 141 -20.93 -1.15 -5.66
N VAL A 142 -20.22 -1.27 -4.52
CA VAL A 142 -20.59 -2.22 -3.44
C VAL A 142 -21.25 -1.53 -2.24
N GLY A 143 -21.68 -0.27 -2.39
CA GLY A 143 -22.44 0.48 -1.39
C GLY A 143 -21.63 0.89 -0.15
N LEU A 144 -20.30 1.00 -0.24
CA LEU A 144 -19.47 1.54 0.83
C LEU A 144 -19.61 3.06 0.91
N ALA A 145 -19.82 3.57 2.13
CA ALA A 145 -19.97 5.00 2.36
C ALA A 145 -18.63 5.71 2.18
N GLN A 146 -18.63 6.85 1.48
CA GLN A 146 -17.47 7.68 1.21
C GLN A 146 -17.81 9.16 1.36
N ALA A 147 -16.82 10.01 1.63
CA ALA A 147 -17.01 11.43 1.49
C ALA A 147 -17.45 11.78 0.05
N ARG A 148 -18.28 12.81 -0.12
CA ARG A 148 -18.69 13.26 -1.46
C ARG A 148 -17.46 13.73 -2.24
N TYR A 149 -17.37 13.35 -3.52
CA TYR A 149 -16.22 13.67 -4.34
C TYR A 149 -16.59 13.90 -5.80
N ARG A 150 -15.66 14.50 -6.54
CA ARG A 150 -15.68 14.58 -8.01
C ARG A 150 -14.28 14.33 -8.54
N VAL A 151 -14.22 13.71 -9.70
CA VAL A 151 -12.98 13.48 -10.45
C VAL A 151 -12.91 14.50 -11.57
N LEU A 152 -11.76 15.15 -11.72
CA LEU A 152 -11.49 16.04 -12.85
C LEU A 152 -10.24 15.57 -13.59
N LEU A 153 -10.31 15.64 -14.92
CA LEU A 153 -9.16 15.51 -15.81
C LEU A 153 -8.59 16.91 -16.10
N HIS A 154 -7.34 16.98 -16.50
CA HIS A 154 -6.64 18.25 -16.73
C HIS A 154 -7.42 19.21 -17.63
N TYR A 155 -8.07 18.73 -18.70
CA TYR A 155 -8.89 19.54 -19.60
C TYR A 155 -10.20 20.06 -18.96
N GLN A 156 -10.56 19.58 -17.78
CA GLN A 156 -11.74 19.98 -17.01
C GLN A 156 -11.40 20.94 -15.86
N ARG A 157 -10.15 21.43 -15.79
CA ARG A 157 -9.63 22.28 -14.70
C ARG A 157 -10.59 23.40 -14.31
N GLU A 158 -11.16 24.10 -15.30
CA GLU A 158 -12.07 25.24 -15.08
C GLU A 158 -13.38 24.87 -14.36
N GLN A 159 -13.72 23.57 -14.30
CA GLN A 159 -14.91 23.07 -13.57
C GLN A 159 -14.68 22.98 -12.07
N ALA A 160 -13.44 23.15 -11.57
CA ALA A 160 -13.11 22.94 -10.15
C ALA A 160 -13.97 23.83 -9.23
N ARG A 161 -14.21 25.10 -9.59
CA ARG A 161 -15.04 26.02 -8.80
C ARG A 161 -16.48 25.53 -8.68
N GLN A 162 -17.09 25.12 -9.78
CA GLN A 162 -18.44 24.56 -9.80
C GLN A 162 -18.54 23.27 -8.99
N VAL A 163 -17.52 22.44 -9.03
CA VAL A 163 -17.43 21.21 -8.23
C VAL A 163 -17.47 21.56 -6.74
N VAL A 164 -16.67 22.52 -6.30
CA VAL A 164 -16.60 22.93 -4.90
C VAL A 164 -17.90 23.58 -4.42
N GLU A 165 -18.58 24.37 -5.26
CA GLU A 165 -19.92 24.90 -4.94
C GLU A 165 -20.92 23.78 -4.63
N THR A 166 -20.80 22.61 -5.29
CA THR A 166 -21.64 21.43 -5.03
C THR A 166 -21.24 20.67 -3.79
N LEU A 167 -19.91 20.57 -3.51
CA LEU A 167 -19.39 19.80 -2.38
C LEU A 167 -19.46 20.57 -1.05
N GLY A 168 -19.28 21.89 -1.10
CA GLY A 168 -19.13 22.76 0.08
C GLY A 168 -17.68 22.78 0.60
N TRP A 169 -17.38 23.78 1.44
CA TRP A 169 -16.08 23.94 2.09
C TRP A 169 -16.01 23.24 3.44
N PRO A 170 -14.85 22.80 3.93
CA PRO A 170 -13.59 22.70 3.19
C PRO A 170 -13.60 21.54 2.20
N VAL A 171 -12.65 21.54 1.22
CA VAL A 171 -12.40 20.40 0.33
C VAL A 171 -10.95 19.98 0.39
N PHE A 172 -10.70 18.72 0.03
CA PHE A 172 -9.36 18.20 -0.26
C PHE A 172 -9.20 18.05 -1.78
N VAL A 173 -8.11 18.58 -2.33
CA VAL A 173 -7.70 18.41 -3.72
C VAL A 173 -6.52 17.45 -3.73
N LYS A 174 -6.65 16.34 -4.47
CA LYS A 174 -5.71 15.20 -4.40
C LYS A 174 -5.35 14.73 -5.80
N PRO A 175 -4.07 14.48 -6.15
CA PRO A 175 -3.72 13.64 -7.30
C PRO A 175 -4.37 12.27 -7.17
N ALA A 176 -4.80 11.64 -8.28
CA ALA A 176 -5.46 10.34 -8.21
C ALA A 176 -4.48 9.20 -7.92
N ASN A 177 -3.29 9.20 -8.54
CA ASN A 177 -2.32 8.09 -8.47
C ASN A 177 -1.05 8.47 -7.69
N LEU A 178 -1.22 8.90 -6.44
CA LEU A 178 -0.06 9.24 -5.60
C LEU A 178 -0.34 8.89 -4.14
N GLY A 179 0.70 8.40 -3.44
CA GLY A 179 0.67 8.05 -2.02
C GLY A 179 1.21 9.17 -1.13
N SER A 180 1.34 8.86 0.18
CA SER A 180 2.03 9.68 1.20
C SER A 180 1.64 11.16 1.28
N SER A 181 0.40 11.49 0.94
CA SER A 181 -0.14 12.87 0.98
C SER A 181 0.59 13.88 0.09
N VAL A 182 1.43 13.45 -0.85
CA VAL A 182 2.14 14.34 -1.79
C VAL A 182 1.15 14.97 -2.76
N GLY A 183 1.24 16.29 -2.97
CA GLY A 183 0.35 17.03 -3.85
C GLY A 183 -1.09 17.18 -3.35
N ILE A 184 -1.38 16.81 -2.09
CA ILE A 184 -2.69 16.97 -1.47
C ILE A 184 -2.77 18.33 -0.77
N SER A 185 -3.86 19.07 -1.03
CA SER A 185 -4.15 20.32 -0.37
C SER A 185 -5.51 20.32 0.29
N LYS A 186 -5.59 20.80 1.56
CA LYS A 186 -6.84 21.13 2.23
C LYS A 186 -7.19 22.58 1.93
N VAL A 187 -8.26 22.81 1.20
CA VAL A 187 -8.69 24.13 0.76
C VAL A 187 -9.91 24.56 1.55
N LYS A 188 -9.81 25.71 2.21
CA LYS A 188 -10.88 26.28 3.06
C LYS A 188 -11.59 27.46 2.42
N ARG A 189 -10.96 28.11 1.44
CA ARG A 189 -11.43 29.34 0.83
C ARG A 189 -11.26 29.31 -0.68
N ALA A 190 -12.09 30.06 -1.38
CA ALA A 190 -12.11 30.07 -2.83
C ALA A 190 -10.80 30.60 -3.48
N GLU A 191 -10.09 31.50 -2.77
CA GLU A 191 -8.84 32.10 -3.24
C GLU A 191 -7.71 31.10 -3.37
N ASP A 192 -7.72 30.05 -2.51
CA ASP A 192 -6.65 29.05 -2.44
C ASP A 192 -6.90 27.86 -3.41
N LEU A 193 -8.07 27.81 -4.08
CA LEU A 193 -8.48 26.66 -4.89
C LEU A 193 -7.65 26.46 -6.15
N ASP A 194 -7.39 27.53 -6.88
CA ASP A 194 -6.69 27.44 -8.16
C ASP A 194 -5.25 26.94 -7.98
N GLU A 195 -4.54 27.41 -6.94
CA GLU A 195 -3.21 26.96 -6.59
C GLU A 195 -3.21 25.46 -6.20
N ALA A 196 -4.18 25.03 -5.39
CA ALA A 196 -4.32 23.64 -4.99
C ALA A 196 -4.61 22.69 -6.17
N VAL A 197 -5.44 23.13 -7.12
CA VAL A 197 -5.76 22.39 -8.34
C VAL A 197 -4.55 22.28 -9.26
N ASP A 198 -3.80 23.38 -9.43
CA ASP A 198 -2.60 23.40 -10.25
C ASP A 198 -1.52 22.50 -9.66
N LEU A 199 -1.27 22.59 -8.36
CA LEU A 199 -0.34 21.71 -7.67
C LEU A 199 -0.71 20.23 -7.86
N ALA A 200 -1.97 19.85 -7.69
CA ALA A 200 -2.38 18.46 -7.88
C ALA A 200 -2.19 17.97 -9.32
N PHE A 201 -2.39 18.83 -10.32
CA PHE A 201 -2.16 18.51 -11.72
C PHE A 201 -0.67 18.48 -12.13
N GLU A 202 0.25 19.02 -11.33
CA GLU A 202 1.69 18.79 -11.53
C GLU A 202 2.08 17.32 -11.31
N TYR A 203 1.33 16.61 -10.45
CA TYR A 203 1.62 15.22 -10.09
C TYR A 203 0.81 14.19 -10.85
N ASP A 204 -0.40 14.53 -11.33
CA ASP A 204 -1.24 13.60 -12.10
C ASP A 204 -2.14 14.34 -13.10
N ARG A 205 -2.38 13.72 -14.23
CA ARG A 205 -3.37 14.20 -15.23
C ARG A 205 -4.82 14.16 -14.73
N LYS A 206 -5.08 13.52 -13.60
CA LYS A 206 -6.38 13.26 -12.99
C LYS A 206 -6.32 13.60 -11.50
N ILE A 207 -7.28 14.39 -11.03
CA ILE A 207 -7.39 14.77 -9.62
C ILE A 207 -8.74 14.37 -9.06
N VAL A 208 -8.79 14.23 -7.74
CA VAL A 208 -10.03 14.04 -6.96
C VAL A 208 -10.21 15.25 -6.06
N ILE A 209 -11.37 15.91 -6.17
CA ILE A 209 -11.82 16.93 -5.22
C ILE A 209 -12.84 16.28 -4.31
N GLU A 210 -12.61 16.29 -3.01
CA GLU A 210 -13.36 15.57 -1.99
C GLU A 210 -13.82 16.52 -0.89
N ALA A 211 -15.06 16.39 -0.43
CA ALA A 211 -15.59 17.16 0.69
C ALA A 211 -14.83 16.82 1.97
N GLY A 212 -14.35 17.83 2.68
CA GLY A 212 -13.71 17.64 3.97
C GLY A 212 -14.71 17.24 5.05
N LEU A 213 -14.33 16.27 5.86
CA LEU A 213 -15.07 15.79 7.01
C LEU A 213 -14.37 16.21 8.30
N ASP A 214 -15.13 16.59 9.34
CA ASP A 214 -14.62 16.66 10.71
C ASP A 214 -14.63 15.25 11.29
N ALA A 215 -13.51 14.54 11.13
CA ALA A 215 -13.45 13.12 11.40
C ALA A 215 -12.26 12.73 12.29
N ARG A 216 -12.35 11.52 12.87
CA ARG A 216 -11.24 10.76 13.45
C ARG A 216 -10.70 9.85 12.37
N GLU A 217 -9.38 9.68 12.32
CA GLU A 217 -8.73 8.75 11.37
C GLU A 217 -8.56 7.39 12.03
N ILE A 218 -9.26 6.38 11.48
CA ILE A 218 -9.27 5.00 12.01
C ILE A 218 -8.63 4.10 10.96
N GLU A 219 -7.61 3.35 11.36
CA GLU A 219 -6.92 2.39 10.50
C GLU A 219 -7.15 0.95 10.95
N ILE A 220 -7.35 0.04 9.99
CA ILE A 220 -7.55 -1.38 10.21
C ILE A 220 -6.56 -2.16 9.32
N ALA A 221 -5.83 -3.10 9.92
CA ALA A 221 -4.99 -4.03 9.17
C ALA A 221 -5.82 -5.27 8.78
N ILE A 222 -5.74 -5.64 7.50
CA ILE A 222 -6.42 -6.82 6.95
C ILE A 222 -5.36 -7.83 6.52
N LEU A 223 -5.62 -9.12 6.80
CA LEU A 223 -4.70 -10.23 6.52
C LEU A 223 -5.49 -11.43 6.00
N GLY A 224 -5.10 -12.02 4.89
CA GLY A 224 -5.70 -13.19 4.29
C GLY A 224 -5.85 -13.11 2.78
N ASN A 225 -6.39 -14.15 2.19
CA ASN A 225 -6.78 -14.22 0.77
C ASN A 225 -8.31 -14.22 0.66
N GLU A 226 -8.96 -15.37 0.50
CA GLU A 226 -10.41 -15.49 0.28
C GLU A 226 -11.23 -15.18 1.56
N GLU A 227 -10.70 -15.55 2.73
CA GLU A 227 -11.32 -15.31 4.04
C GLU A 227 -10.42 -14.38 4.87
N PRO A 228 -10.40 -13.06 4.56
CA PRO A 228 -9.54 -12.12 5.24
C PRO A 228 -10.01 -11.80 6.66
N GLU A 229 -9.06 -11.69 7.57
CA GLU A 229 -9.26 -11.29 8.96
C GLU A 229 -8.91 -9.81 9.15
N ALA A 230 -9.61 -9.13 10.05
CA ALA A 230 -9.35 -7.74 10.43
C ALA A 230 -8.75 -7.66 11.83
N SER A 231 -7.74 -6.84 12.00
CA SER A 231 -7.16 -6.51 13.30
C SER A 231 -8.14 -5.69 14.17
N LEU A 232 -7.75 -5.42 15.42
CA LEU A 232 -8.35 -4.31 16.17
C LEU A 232 -8.05 -2.99 15.45
N PRO A 233 -8.99 -2.02 15.42
CA PRO A 233 -8.76 -0.71 14.85
C PRO A 233 -7.73 0.09 15.67
N GLY A 234 -6.92 0.90 14.98
CA GLY A 234 -6.11 1.95 15.56
C GLY A 234 -6.61 3.34 15.18
N GLU A 235 -6.29 4.35 15.97
CA GLU A 235 -6.58 5.74 15.66
C GLU A 235 -5.29 6.52 15.50
N ILE A 236 -5.24 7.34 14.44
CA ILE A 236 -4.20 8.35 14.26
C ILE A 236 -4.74 9.68 14.78
N VAL A 237 -4.03 10.28 15.72
CA VAL A 237 -4.32 11.63 16.21
C VAL A 237 -3.18 12.54 15.77
N PRO A 238 -3.35 13.25 14.64
CA PRO A 238 -2.31 14.13 14.12
C PRO A 238 -2.07 15.30 15.06
N ASP A 239 -0.83 15.76 15.16
CA ASP A 239 -0.43 16.94 15.92
C ASP A 239 -0.74 18.26 15.18
N ARG A 240 -1.10 18.16 13.90
CA ARG A 240 -1.47 19.27 13.02
C ARG A 240 -2.84 19.02 12.42
N GLU A 241 -3.40 20.05 11.81
CA GLU A 241 -4.74 19.99 11.19
C GLU A 241 -4.84 19.00 10.03
N PHE A 242 -3.71 18.63 9.45
CA PHE A 242 -3.62 17.66 8.36
C PHE A 242 -2.41 16.76 8.52
N TYR A 243 -2.60 15.44 8.33
CA TYR A 243 -1.56 14.41 8.42
C TYR A 243 -0.82 14.33 7.09
N ASP A 244 0.13 15.25 6.88
CA ASP A 244 0.95 15.36 5.68
C ASP A 244 2.19 14.44 5.72
N TYR A 245 3.01 14.50 4.67
CA TYR A 245 4.24 13.71 4.55
C TYR A 245 5.21 13.96 5.72
N ASP A 246 5.38 15.21 6.13
CA ASP A 246 6.28 15.57 7.23
C ASP A 246 5.77 15.04 8.56
N SER A 247 4.46 15.09 8.81
CA SER A 247 3.84 14.51 10.01
C SER A 247 3.96 12.99 10.07
N LYS A 248 4.05 12.31 8.92
CA LYS A 248 4.19 10.84 8.85
C LYS A 248 5.62 10.37 9.14
N TYR A 249 6.65 11.11 8.75
CA TYR A 249 8.02 10.61 8.67
C TYR A 249 9.06 11.47 9.38
N SER A 250 8.70 12.66 9.85
CA SER A 250 9.61 13.53 10.62
C SER A 250 9.83 12.97 12.04
N ALA A 251 11.08 13.03 12.49
CA ALA A 251 11.45 12.70 13.87
C ALA A 251 10.84 13.68 14.91
N GLU A 252 10.36 14.84 14.46
CA GLU A 252 9.72 15.87 15.30
C GLU A 252 8.21 15.72 15.39
N SER A 253 7.61 14.79 14.63
CA SER A 253 6.17 14.53 14.65
C SER A 253 5.72 14.09 16.05
N ARG A 254 4.68 14.76 16.56
CA ARG A 254 3.99 14.42 17.81
C ARG A 254 2.68 13.68 17.56
N THR A 255 2.52 13.10 16.37
CA THR A 255 1.34 12.28 16.05
C THR A 255 1.21 11.14 17.03
N GLU A 256 0.08 11.04 17.70
CA GLU A 256 -0.24 9.98 18.66
C GLU A 256 -0.91 8.81 17.93
N LEU A 257 -0.43 7.59 18.18
CA LEU A 257 -1.07 6.35 17.73
C LEU A 257 -1.77 5.70 18.91
N ARG A 258 -3.09 5.55 18.85
CA ARG A 258 -3.90 4.87 19.86
C ARG A 258 -4.25 3.47 19.38
N ILE A 259 -3.64 2.47 20.00
CA ILE A 259 -3.84 1.06 19.66
C ILE A 259 -4.14 0.28 20.93
N PRO A 260 -5.34 -0.33 21.05
CA PRO A 260 -6.49 -0.16 20.15
C PRO A 260 -7.09 1.25 20.19
N ALA A 261 -7.80 1.63 19.12
CA ALA A 261 -8.55 2.87 19.08
C ALA A 261 -9.63 2.89 20.20
N PRO A 262 -9.87 4.04 20.87
CA PRO A 262 -10.91 4.16 21.91
C PRO A 262 -12.30 4.21 21.25
N LEU A 263 -12.74 3.07 20.75
CA LEU A 263 -14.04 2.82 20.12
C LEU A 263 -14.90 1.91 21.00
N LYS A 264 -16.21 2.05 20.88
CA LYS A 264 -17.17 1.11 21.49
C LYS A 264 -17.21 -0.19 20.69
N GLU A 265 -17.56 -1.29 21.32
CA GLU A 265 -17.61 -2.62 20.69
C GLU A 265 -18.40 -2.67 19.37
N PRO A 266 -19.59 -2.02 19.21
CA PRO A 266 -20.28 -1.99 17.93
C PRO A 266 -19.51 -1.20 16.85
N GLU A 267 -18.77 -0.15 17.24
CA GLU A 267 -17.95 0.66 16.32
C GLU A 267 -16.71 -0.13 15.86
N VAL A 268 -16.10 -0.92 16.76
CA VAL A 268 -15.01 -1.84 16.43
C VAL A 268 -15.46 -2.84 15.39
N ARG A 269 -16.59 -3.53 15.62
CA ARG A 269 -17.13 -4.52 14.67
C ARG A 269 -17.49 -3.89 13.32
N ALA A 270 -18.10 -2.71 13.33
CA ALA A 270 -18.42 -1.99 12.10
C ALA A 270 -17.17 -1.62 11.30
N ALA A 271 -16.10 -1.15 11.97
CA ALA A 271 -14.84 -0.84 11.33
C ALA A 271 -14.19 -2.08 10.70
N GLN A 272 -14.16 -3.20 11.41
CA GLN A 272 -13.65 -4.49 10.93
C GLN A 272 -14.43 -4.99 9.72
N GLU A 273 -15.77 -4.97 9.78
CA GLU A 273 -16.64 -5.37 8.67
C GLU A 273 -16.42 -4.50 7.42
N ILE A 274 -16.32 -3.17 7.60
CA ILE A 274 -16.03 -2.26 6.50
C ILE A 274 -14.64 -2.58 5.92
N GLY A 275 -13.62 -2.79 6.77
CA GLY A 275 -12.26 -3.12 6.35
C GLY A 275 -12.21 -4.38 5.47
N VAL A 276 -12.86 -5.46 5.90
CA VAL A 276 -12.96 -6.71 5.13
C VAL A 276 -13.68 -6.49 3.79
N ARG A 277 -14.81 -5.78 3.79
CA ARG A 277 -15.56 -5.47 2.57
C ARG A 277 -14.77 -4.60 1.58
N VAL A 278 -13.98 -3.66 2.08
CA VAL A 278 -13.07 -2.83 1.26
C VAL A 278 -12.02 -3.70 0.58
N PHE A 279 -11.37 -4.59 1.36
CA PHE A 279 -10.35 -5.51 0.88
C PHE A 279 -10.90 -6.44 -0.23
N GLN A 280 -12.05 -7.05 0.01
CA GLN A 280 -12.71 -7.93 -0.95
C GLN A 280 -13.20 -7.17 -2.20
N ALA A 281 -13.67 -5.93 -2.06
CA ALA A 281 -14.20 -5.15 -3.17
C ALA A 281 -13.16 -4.85 -4.26
N VAL A 282 -11.89 -4.70 -3.89
CA VAL A 282 -10.79 -4.47 -4.83
C VAL A 282 -10.06 -5.76 -5.23
N ASP A 283 -10.54 -6.93 -4.80
CA ASP A 283 -9.89 -8.23 -5.02
C ASP A 283 -8.46 -8.28 -4.44
N ALA A 284 -8.27 -7.67 -3.26
CA ALA A 284 -6.98 -7.68 -2.58
C ALA A 284 -6.65 -9.08 -2.04
N SER A 285 -5.37 -9.34 -1.84
CA SER A 285 -4.85 -10.61 -1.32
C SER A 285 -3.65 -10.38 -0.42
N GLY A 286 -3.41 -11.31 0.49
CA GLY A 286 -2.29 -11.29 1.42
C GLY A 286 -2.53 -10.30 2.54
N TYR A 287 -2.44 -9.01 2.26
CA TYR A 287 -2.58 -7.98 3.28
C TYR A 287 -2.91 -6.61 2.69
N ALA A 288 -3.50 -5.76 3.53
CA ALA A 288 -3.67 -4.34 3.26
C ALA A 288 -3.96 -3.57 4.56
N ARG A 289 -3.83 -2.24 4.53
CA ARG A 289 -4.38 -1.34 5.54
C ARG A 289 -5.54 -0.57 4.93
N VAL A 290 -6.66 -0.57 5.62
CA VAL A 290 -7.84 0.20 5.25
C VAL A 290 -7.95 1.40 6.18
N ASP A 291 -8.08 2.58 5.59
CA ASP A 291 -8.14 3.84 6.31
C ASP A 291 -9.57 4.40 6.24
N LEU A 292 -10.16 4.64 7.40
CA LEU A 292 -11.53 5.13 7.57
C LEU A 292 -11.53 6.53 8.20
N LEU A 293 -12.51 7.34 7.82
CA LEU A 293 -12.84 8.60 8.45
C LEU A 293 -14.13 8.42 9.27
N MET A 294 -14.03 8.50 10.59
CA MET A 294 -15.19 8.43 11.50
C MET A 294 -15.64 9.84 11.85
N ASP A 295 -16.79 10.24 11.36
CA ASP A 295 -17.39 11.56 11.61
C ASP A 295 -17.57 11.78 13.11
N ARG A 296 -17.07 12.90 13.63
CA ARG A 296 -17.04 13.19 15.08
C ARG A 296 -18.42 13.41 15.69
N GLN A 297 -19.39 13.88 14.91
CA GLN A 297 -20.72 14.19 15.39
C GLN A 297 -21.65 12.98 15.37
N THR A 298 -21.62 12.21 14.28
CA THR A 298 -22.56 11.13 14.01
C THR A 298 -22.02 9.74 14.30
N GLY A 299 -20.69 9.59 14.42
CA GLY A 299 -20.01 8.30 14.52
C GLY A 299 -20.06 7.48 13.21
N LYS A 300 -20.58 8.03 12.13
CA LYS A 300 -20.64 7.34 10.83
C LYS A 300 -19.24 7.20 10.25
N MET A 301 -18.92 5.99 9.75
CA MET A 301 -17.66 5.69 9.12
C MET A 301 -17.74 5.83 7.60
N PHE A 302 -16.72 6.43 7.01
CA PHE A 302 -16.55 6.61 5.58
C PHE A 302 -15.20 6.02 5.17
N VAL A 303 -15.17 5.25 4.09
CA VAL A 303 -13.92 4.73 3.55
C VAL A 303 -13.13 5.87 2.92
N ASN A 304 -11.88 6.02 3.34
CA ASN A 304 -10.92 6.96 2.74
C ASN A 304 -10.14 6.27 1.63
N GLU A 305 -9.34 5.25 1.98
CA GLU A 305 -8.50 4.52 1.02
C GLU A 305 -8.13 3.12 1.51
N ILE A 306 -7.52 2.32 0.62
CA ILE A 306 -6.84 1.07 0.92
C ILE A 306 -5.38 1.16 0.48
N ASN A 307 -4.46 0.70 1.33
CA ASN A 307 -3.04 0.58 1.05
C ASN A 307 -2.66 -0.89 0.92
N THR A 308 -2.23 -1.31 -0.26
CA THR A 308 -1.91 -2.71 -0.55
C THR A 308 -0.47 -3.12 -0.16
N ILE A 309 0.41 -2.15 0.10
CA ILE A 309 1.75 -2.37 0.68
C ILE A 309 1.97 -1.33 1.81
N PRO A 310 1.26 -1.43 2.95
CA PRO A 310 1.46 -0.50 4.06
C PRO A 310 2.89 -0.58 4.61
N GLY A 311 3.32 0.48 5.30
CA GLY A 311 4.65 0.53 5.90
C GLY A 311 4.90 -0.61 6.90
N PHE A 312 6.14 -1.11 6.93
CA PHE A 312 6.60 -2.21 7.78
C PHE A 312 7.73 -1.83 8.75
N THR A 313 7.93 -0.54 9.02
CA THR A 313 8.86 -0.12 10.07
C THR A 313 8.30 -0.45 11.46
N SER A 314 9.14 -0.44 12.49
CA SER A 314 8.73 -0.68 13.89
C SER A 314 7.69 0.33 14.41
N ILE A 315 7.58 1.50 13.76
CA ILE A 315 6.59 2.53 14.12
C ILE A 315 5.33 2.48 13.26
N SER A 316 5.31 1.67 12.19
CA SER A 316 4.19 1.59 11.25
C SER A 316 2.95 0.98 11.88
N MET A 317 1.78 1.50 11.51
CA MET A 317 0.51 1.09 12.08
C MET A 317 0.19 -0.38 11.80
N PHE A 318 0.38 -0.86 10.56
CA PHE A 318 0.01 -2.21 10.16
C PHE A 318 0.59 -3.31 11.08
N PRO A 319 1.92 -3.42 11.31
CA PRO A 319 2.45 -4.44 12.22
C PRO A 319 2.05 -4.19 13.68
N LYS A 320 1.89 -2.94 14.12
CA LYS A 320 1.44 -2.63 15.48
C LYS A 320 0.02 -3.10 15.75
N LEU A 321 -0.89 -2.97 14.77
CA LEU A 321 -2.26 -3.43 14.90
C LEU A 321 -2.33 -4.95 15.07
N TRP A 322 -1.53 -5.70 14.32
CA TRP A 322 -1.45 -7.15 14.46
C TRP A 322 -0.77 -7.56 15.76
N GLY A 323 0.29 -6.85 16.18
CA GLY A 323 0.93 -7.06 17.48
C GLY A 323 -0.05 -6.87 18.65
N ALA A 324 -0.90 -5.85 18.59
CA ALA A 324 -1.96 -5.63 19.59
C ALA A 324 -3.06 -6.71 19.56
N ALA A 325 -3.24 -7.39 18.42
CA ALA A 325 -4.11 -8.54 18.28
C ALA A 325 -3.45 -9.88 18.70
N GLY A 326 -2.19 -9.86 19.14
CA GLY A 326 -1.45 -11.02 19.63
C GLY A 326 -0.67 -11.77 18.56
N LEU A 327 -0.49 -11.22 17.37
CA LEU A 327 0.33 -11.79 16.29
C LEU A 327 1.71 -11.15 16.29
N ASP A 328 2.74 -11.91 16.64
CA ASP A 328 4.12 -11.42 16.65
C ASP A 328 4.62 -11.07 15.26
N TYR A 329 5.57 -10.12 15.18
CA TYR A 329 6.07 -9.59 13.92
C TYR A 329 6.65 -10.66 12.97
N ASP A 330 7.44 -11.60 13.50
CA ASP A 330 8.07 -12.66 12.71
C ASP A 330 7.03 -13.68 12.23
N GLU A 331 6.01 -13.94 13.04
CA GLU A 331 4.87 -14.79 12.67
C GLU A 331 4.01 -14.11 11.59
N LEU A 332 3.76 -12.79 11.72
CA LEU A 332 3.07 -11.99 10.71
C LEU A 332 3.78 -12.10 9.36
N LEU A 333 5.11 -11.91 9.32
CA LEU A 333 5.89 -12.01 8.09
C LEU A 333 5.83 -13.42 7.47
N SER A 334 5.88 -14.45 8.31
CA SER A 334 5.77 -15.85 7.86
C SER A 334 4.38 -16.13 7.26
N ARG A 335 3.30 -15.66 7.90
CA ARG A 335 1.92 -15.75 7.35
C ARG A 335 1.81 -15.06 6.00
N LEU A 336 2.41 -13.88 5.84
CA LEU A 336 2.41 -13.16 4.56
C LEU A 336 3.08 -13.95 3.44
N VAL A 337 4.20 -14.61 3.73
CA VAL A 337 4.90 -15.50 2.78
C VAL A 337 4.01 -16.68 2.40
N ASP A 338 3.37 -17.33 3.37
CA ASP A 338 2.49 -18.46 3.12
C ASP A 338 1.26 -18.06 2.30
N LEU A 339 0.63 -16.92 2.57
CA LEU A 339 -0.47 -16.36 1.78
C LEU A 339 -0.06 -16.08 0.33
N GLY A 340 1.14 -15.54 0.10
CA GLY A 340 1.67 -15.33 -1.26
C GLY A 340 1.87 -16.62 -2.04
N LEU A 341 2.35 -17.68 -1.37
CA LEU A 341 2.50 -19.02 -1.95
C LEU A 341 1.15 -19.67 -2.23
N GLU A 342 0.19 -19.58 -1.31
CA GLU A 342 -1.18 -20.08 -1.46
C GLU A 342 -1.87 -19.45 -2.68
N ARG A 343 -1.87 -18.12 -2.77
CA ARG A 343 -2.43 -17.38 -3.92
C ARG A 343 -1.80 -17.83 -5.24
N HIS A 344 -0.48 -17.98 -5.28
CA HIS A 344 0.22 -18.47 -6.46
C HIS A 344 -0.21 -19.89 -6.84
N HIS A 345 -0.34 -20.79 -5.85
CA HIS A 345 -0.77 -22.17 -6.08
C HIS A 345 -2.18 -22.23 -6.67
N GLN A 346 -3.12 -21.46 -6.14
CA GLN A 346 -4.49 -21.36 -6.65
C GLN A 346 -4.50 -20.89 -8.11
N ARG A 347 -3.74 -19.85 -8.45
CA ARG A 347 -3.68 -19.31 -9.82
C ARG A 347 -3.04 -20.28 -10.83
N ARG A 348 -2.01 -21.01 -10.42
CA ARG A 348 -1.39 -22.03 -11.31
C ARG A 348 -2.31 -23.18 -11.68
N GLY A 349 -3.35 -23.44 -10.89
CA GLY A 349 -4.37 -24.44 -11.20
C GLY A 349 -5.35 -24.02 -12.29
N LEU A 350 -5.38 -22.75 -12.67
CA LEU A 350 -6.30 -22.23 -13.68
C LEU A 350 -5.79 -22.52 -15.09
N ARG A 351 -6.71 -22.86 -15.99
CA ARG A 351 -6.40 -23.06 -17.42
C ARG A 351 -6.21 -21.70 -18.09
N THR A 352 -5.15 -21.58 -18.88
CA THR A 352 -4.83 -20.41 -19.69
C THR A 352 -4.94 -20.66 -21.19
N ASP A 353 -5.27 -21.88 -21.60
CA ASP A 353 -5.47 -22.29 -22.98
C ASP A 353 -6.86 -22.96 -23.16
N TYR A 354 -7.27 -23.12 -24.43
CA TYR A 354 -8.55 -23.72 -24.83
C TYR A 354 -8.38 -25.18 -25.31
N ARG A 355 -7.27 -25.84 -25.02
CA ARG A 355 -7.00 -27.21 -25.45
C ARG A 355 -7.20 -28.24 -24.35
#